data_1582a5622b43bfebff1732629b4071b7
#
_entry.id   1582a5622b43bfebff1732629b4071b7
#
_cell.length_a   1.000
_cell.length_b   1.000
_cell.length_c   1.000
_cell.angle_alpha   90.00
_cell.angle_beta   90.00
_cell.angle_gamma   90.00
#
_symmetry.space_group_name_H-M   'P 1'
#
loop_
_entity.id
_entity.type
_entity.pdbx_description
1 polymer ?
#
loop_
_entity_poly.entity_id
_entity_poly.type
_entity_poly.pdbx_seq_one_letter_code
_entity_poly.pdbx_strand_id
1 'polypeptide(L)'
;NGGSAKKLTKHSASELPSSFTPDGKYVVFSASIQDPAESALFPSGAMTELYKVPVAGGRTQQIIATPAEQVCYMPDGKSFLYQDRKGVEDEWRKHHTSSVTRDIWLYDAKSGKHTNLTNIGGEDRDPPLAPDGKTVYFLSERKGGTMNVYSMDVNSPKEIKSVTSFKTHPVRFLSVSNNGVLCYAYDGEIYTQEANGKAKKLAIDITRDDSEQIAELKVSGARSATVS
;
A
#
# COMPACT_ATOMS: atom_id res chain seq x y z
N ASN A 1 3.92 -13.09 -19.98
CA ASN A 1 3.79 -14.51 -20.24
C ASN A 1 2.78 -15.09 -19.26
N GLY A 2 1.48 -15.02 -19.60
CA GLY A 2 0.40 -15.52 -18.77
C GLY A 2 0.44 -17.04 -18.62
N GLY A 3 0.27 -17.53 -17.39
CA GLY A 3 0.03 -18.93 -17.07
C GLY A 3 -1.21 -19.03 -16.17
N SER A 4 -1.61 -20.25 -15.83
CA SER A 4 -2.71 -20.45 -14.90
C SER A 4 -2.35 -19.90 -13.50
N ALA A 5 -3.24 -19.13 -12.91
CA ALA A 5 -3.06 -18.64 -11.53
C ALA A 5 -2.99 -19.82 -10.55
N LYS A 6 -2.03 -19.76 -9.61
CA LYS A 6 -1.88 -20.73 -8.53
C LYS A 6 -2.30 -20.13 -7.21
N LYS A 7 -3.24 -20.76 -6.52
CA LYS A 7 -3.65 -20.38 -5.18
C LYS A 7 -2.55 -20.78 -4.17
N LEU A 8 -2.02 -19.81 -3.40
CA LEU A 8 -0.96 -20.03 -2.42
C LEU A 8 -1.50 -20.24 -1.00
N THR A 9 -2.62 -19.60 -0.67
CA THR A 9 -3.24 -19.63 0.66
C THR A 9 -4.61 -20.29 0.63
N LYS A 10 -5.11 -20.79 1.75
CA LYS A 10 -6.34 -21.59 1.81
C LYS A 10 -7.28 -21.20 2.97
N HIS A 11 -7.17 -20.00 3.50
CA HIS A 11 -8.11 -19.52 4.53
C HIS A 11 -9.08 -18.49 3.95
N SER A 12 -10.07 -18.08 4.75
CA SER A 12 -11.18 -17.23 4.33
C SER A 12 -10.98 -15.73 4.66
N ALA A 13 -9.92 -15.37 5.39
CA ALA A 13 -9.63 -13.97 5.69
C ALA A 13 -9.15 -13.22 4.44
N SER A 14 -9.38 -11.91 4.41
CA SER A 14 -8.82 -11.04 3.37
C SER A 14 -7.30 -10.98 3.50
N GLU A 15 -6.64 -10.99 2.35
CA GLU A 15 -5.20 -10.92 2.21
C GLU A 15 -4.84 -9.75 1.32
N LEU A 16 -3.94 -8.88 1.78
CA LEU A 16 -3.44 -7.72 1.04
C LEU A 16 -1.95 -7.94 0.72
N PRO A 17 -1.61 -8.43 -0.48
CA PRO A 17 -0.21 -8.58 -0.89
C PRO A 17 0.49 -7.23 -0.94
N SER A 18 1.73 -7.15 -0.45
CA SER A 18 2.53 -5.94 -0.48
C SER A 18 3.82 -6.08 -1.27
N SER A 19 4.55 -7.19 -1.12
CA SER A 19 5.83 -7.37 -1.80
C SER A 19 6.23 -8.85 -1.91
N PHE A 20 7.34 -9.09 -2.59
CA PHE A 20 8.11 -10.32 -2.44
C PHE A 20 9.24 -10.09 -1.44
N THR A 21 9.72 -11.17 -0.81
CA THR A 21 11.01 -11.10 -0.10
C THR A 21 12.13 -10.84 -1.11
N PRO A 22 13.25 -10.19 -0.69
CA PRO A 22 14.35 -9.85 -1.61
C PRO A 22 14.97 -11.04 -2.36
N ASP A 23 14.88 -12.25 -1.78
CA ASP A 23 15.32 -13.49 -2.43
C ASP A 23 14.27 -14.09 -3.40
N GLY A 24 13.10 -13.45 -3.54
CA GLY A 24 12.01 -13.88 -4.41
C GLY A 24 11.30 -15.17 -3.98
N LYS A 25 11.59 -15.71 -2.79
CA LYS A 25 11.05 -17.04 -2.38
C LYS A 25 9.68 -16.96 -1.70
N TYR A 26 9.29 -15.80 -1.18
CA TYR A 26 8.03 -15.63 -0.47
C TYR A 26 7.26 -14.42 -1.00
N VAL A 27 5.93 -14.53 -0.98
CA VAL A 27 5.01 -13.39 -1.07
C VAL A 27 4.75 -12.89 0.34
N VAL A 28 4.88 -11.57 0.57
CA VAL A 28 4.57 -10.90 1.83
C VAL A 28 3.21 -10.23 1.71
N PHE A 29 2.38 -10.39 2.72
CA PHE A 29 1.01 -9.87 2.74
C PHE A 29 0.54 -9.58 4.16
N SER A 30 -0.46 -8.73 4.27
CA SER A 30 -1.14 -8.41 5.53
C SER A 30 -2.47 -9.15 5.61
N ALA A 31 -2.77 -9.74 6.75
CA ALA A 31 -4.02 -10.45 6.99
C ALA A 31 -4.29 -10.65 8.50
N SER A 32 -5.51 -11.06 8.83
CA SER A 32 -5.92 -11.48 10.18
C SER A 32 -6.14 -12.99 10.21
N ILE A 33 -5.05 -13.78 10.16
CA ILE A 33 -5.14 -15.24 9.95
C ILE A 33 -5.14 -16.03 11.26
N GLN A 34 -4.41 -15.57 12.27
CA GLN A 34 -4.03 -16.40 13.42
C GLN A 34 -4.66 -15.98 14.74
N ASP A 35 -5.58 -15.02 14.75
CA ASP A 35 -6.31 -14.70 15.96
C ASP A 35 -7.37 -15.76 16.23
N PRO A 36 -7.16 -16.67 17.20
CA PRO A 36 -8.23 -17.55 17.64
C PRO A 36 -9.35 -16.68 18.20
N ALA A 37 -10.59 -17.10 17.98
CA ALA A 37 -11.77 -16.34 18.40
C ALA A 37 -11.76 -15.99 19.91
N GLU A 38 -11.11 -16.83 20.71
CA GLU A 38 -10.99 -16.65 22.16
C GLU A 38 -9.99 -15.56 22.57
N SER A 39 -9.03 -15.21 21.71
CA SER A 39 -8.03 -14.15 21.96
C SER A 39 -8.28 -12.88 21.16
N ALA A 40 -9.33 -12.82 20.38
CA ALA A 40 -9.73 -11.63 19.65
C ALA A 40 -10.26 -10.55 20.62
N LEU A 41 -9.36 -9.81 21.25
CA LEU A 41 -9.70 -8.62 22.06
C LEU A 41 -10.18 -7.46 21.22
N PHE A 42 -9.96 -7.52 19.90
CA PHE A 42 -10.35 -6.52 18.92
C PHE A 42 -11.14 -7.15 17.78
N PRO A 43 -12.01 -6.40 17.09
CA PRO A 43 -12.74 -6.90 15.94
C PRO A 43 -11.78 -7.45 14.89
N SER A 44 -11.96 -8.69 14.49
CA SER A 44 -11.20 -9.33 13.42
C SER A 44 -11.24 -8.47 12.14
N GLY A 45 -10.12 -8.32 11.47
CA GLY A 45 -9.99 -7.52 10.24
C GLY A 45 -9.67 -6.04 10.45
N ALA A 46 -9.78 -5.48 11.66
CA ALA A 46 -9.39 -4.10 11.94
C ALA A 46 -7.87 -3.94 12.08
N MET A 47 -7.20 -4.97 12.61
CA MET A 47 -5.76 -4.99 12.88
C MET A 47 -5.12 -6.15 12.13
N THR A 48 -4.63 -5.90 10.93
CA THR A 48 -3.96 -6.90 10.11
C THR A 48 -2.49 -7.02 10.50
N GLU A 49 -2.01 -8.24 10.61
CA GLU A 49 -0.62 -8.58 10.90
C GLU A 49 0.12 -8.96 9.62
N LEU A 50 1.44 -9.05 9.69
CA LEU A 50 2.29 -9.32 8.54
C LEU A 50 2.67 -10.80 8.45
N TYR A 51 2.41 -11.38 7.28
CA TYR A 51 2.68 -12.78 6.96
C TYR A 51 3.49 -12.94 5.68
N LYS A 52 4.05 -14.13 5.50
CA LYS A 52 4.66 -14.56 4.24
C LYS A 52 4.27 -15.99 3.91
N VAL A 53 4.16 -16.29 2.62
CA VAL A 53 3.91 -17.64 2.09
C VAL A 53 4.90 -17.96 0.97
N PRO A 54 5.44 -19.20 0.91
CA PRO A 54 6.36 -19.56 -0.17
C PRO A 54 5.69 -19.46 -1.55
N VAL A 55 6.39 -18.93 -2.55
CA VAL A 55 5.88 -18.89 -3.95
C VAL A 55 5.66 -20.29 -4.53
N ALA A 56 6.38 -21.28 -4.02
CA ALA A 56 6.17 -22.70 -4.36
C ALA A 56 4.90 -23.28 -3.74
N GLY A 57 4.27 -22.57 -2.80
CA GLY A 57 3.21 -23.06 -1.94
C GLY A 57 3.77 -23.66 -0.66
N GLY A 58 2.95 -23.77 0.38
CA GLY A 58 3.35 -24.27 1.68
C GLY A 58 2.66 -23.55 2.82
N ARG A 59 3.23 -23.64 4.03
CA ARG A 59 2.64 -23.05 5.23
C ARG A 59 2.91 -21.54 5.27
N THR A 60 1.88 -20.76 5.53
CA THR A 60 1.97 -19.34 5.90
C THR A 60 2.72 -19.17 7.22
N GLN A 61 3.59 -18.17 7.29
CA GLN A 61 4.39 -17.83 8.45
C GLN A 61 4.16 -16.37 8.81
N GLN A 62 3.94 -16.08 10.08
CA GLN A 62 3.89 -14.72 10.59
C GLN A 62 5.30 -14.11 10.59
N ILE A 63 5.43 -12.85 10.18
CA ILE A 63 6.70 -12.09 10.20
C ILE A 63 6.77 -11.27 11.48
N ILE A 64 5.74 -10.48 11.75
CA ILE A 64 5.57 -9.70 12.97
C ILE A 64 4.09 -9.71 13.39
N ALA A 65 3.84 -9.63 14.69
CA ALA A 65 2.50 -9.54 15.27
C ALA A 65 2.00 -8.10 15.45
N THR A 66 2.84 -7.11 15.16
CA THR A 66 2.45 -5.71 15.15
C THR A 66 1.60 -5.44 13.91
N PRO A 67 0.47 -4.72 14.01
CA PRO A 67 -0.34 -4.36 12.86
C PRO A 67 0.47 -3.60 11.81
N ALA A 68 0.57 -4.15 10.61
CA ALA A 68 1.44 -3.65 9.55
C ALA A 68 0.89 -3.92 8.16
N GLU A 69 1.15 -2.97 7.25
CA GLU A 69 0.79 -3.03 5.84
C GLU A 69 1.90 -2.43 4.98
N GLN A 70 1.86 -2.64 3.67
CA GLN A 70 2.72 -1.98 2.67
C GLN A 70 4.21 -2.06 2.99
N VAL A 71 4.72 -3.29 3.01
CA VAL A 71 6.13 -3.56 3.33
C VAL A 71 7.06 -3.22 2.19
N CYS A 72 8.16 -2.52 2.50
CA CYS A 72 9.28 -2.31 1.61
C CYS A 72 10.58 -2.70 2.29
N TYR A 73 11.29 -3.70 1.76
CA TYR A 73 12.54 -4.18 2.36
C TYR A 73 13.69 -3.19 2.20
N MET A 74 14.52 -3.10 3.24
CA MET A 74 15.79 -2.38 3.21
C MET A 74 16.86 -3.20 2.46
N PRO A 75 17.97 -2.56 2.03
CA PRO A 75 19.04 -3.24 1.27
C PRO A 75 19.69 -4.43 1.99
N ASP A 76 19.56 -4.53 3.31
CA ASP A 76 20.03 -5.69 4.09
C ASP A 76 19.20 -6.95 3.85
N GLY A 77 18.07 -6.82 3.15
CA GLY A 77 17.14 -7.91 2.83
C GLY A 77 16.39 -8.49 4.03
N LYS A 78 16.46 -7.87 5.19
CA LYS A 78 15.85 -8.36 6.44
C LYS A 78 15.05 -7.30 7.16
N SER A 79 15.59 -6.10 7.33
CA SER A 79 14.89 -4.93 7.85
C SER A 79 13.92 -4.40 6.81
N PHE A 80 12.86 -3.73 7.21
CA PHE A 80 11.85 -3.21 6.29
C PHE A 80 11.12 -1.98 6.83
N LEU A 81 10.67 -1.15 5.91
CA LEU A 81 9.69 -0.11 6.14
C LEU A 81 8.29 -0.71 6.08
N TYR A 82 7.38 -0.19 6.88
CA TYR A 82 5.96 -0.53 6.83
C TYR A 82 5.11 0.65 7.28
N GLN A 83 3.86 0.66 6.91
CA GLN A 83 2.86 1.53 7.56
C GLN A 83 2.14 0.75 8.65
N ASP A 84 1.88 1.40 9.79
CA ASP A 84 1.08 0.79 10.85
C ASP A 84 -0.41 0.81 10.49
N ARG A 85 -1.19 0.04 11.26
CA ARG A 85 -2.64 0.05 11.16
C ARG A 85 -3.23 0.24 12.54
N LYS A 86 -3.93 1.35 12.73
CA LYS A 86 -4.55 1.74 14.01
C LYS A 86 -6.07 1.54 14.02
N GLY A 87 -6.65 1.16 12.89
CA GLY A 87 -8.08 0.98 12.73
C GLY A 87 -8.50 0.88 11.26
N VAL A 88 -9.79 1.10 11.02
CA VAL A 88 -10.36 1.11 9.66
C VAL A 88 -10.63 2.55 9.25
N GLU A 89 -10.11 2.95 8.11
CA GLU A 89 -10.35 4.24 7.49
C GLU A 89 -10.68 4.05 6.02
N ASP A 90 -11.54 4.92 5.47
CA ASP A 90 -11.81 4.95 4.04
C ASP A 90 -10.58 5.45 3.27
N GLU A 91 -10.00 4.59 2.46
CA GLU A 91 -8.84 4.93 1.62
C GLU A 91 -9.17 5.97 0.54
N TRP A 92 -10.44 6.15 0.21
CA TRP A 92 -10.91 7.09 -0.80
C TRP A 92 -11.26 8.47 -0.25
N ARG A 93 -11.13 8.68 1.06
CA ARG A 93 -11.33 9.99 1.69
C ARG A 93 -10.48 11.07 1.03
N LYS A 94 -10.96 12.32 1.02
CA LYS A 94 -10.27 13.44 0.37
C LYS A 94 -9.74 14.49 1.34
N HIS A 95 -10.60 15.10 2.12
CA HIS A 95 -10.32 16.39 2.76
C HIS A 95 -10.60 16.40 4.27
N HIS A 96 -10.74 15.26 4.91
CA HIS A 96 -10.84 15.20 6.36
C HIS A 96 -9.65 14.44 6.94
N THR A 97 -9.24 14.82 8.14
CA THR A 97 -8.22 14.12 8.89
C THR A 97 -8.86 13.00 9.69
N SER A 98 -8.35 11.79 9.58
CA SER A 98 -8.81 10.65 10.36
C SER A 98 -8.21 10.67 11.77
N SER A 99 -8.92 10.06 12.73
CA SER A 99 -8.40 9.77 14.07
C SER A 99 -7.51 8.53 14.12
N VAL A 100 -7.50 7.74 13.06
CA VAL A 100 -6.75 6.46 12.93
C VAL A 100 -5.70 6.55 11.81
N THR A 101 -5.02 7.68 11.73
CA THR A 101 -3.98 7.95 10.73
C THR A 101 -2.81 6.99 10.88
N ARG A 102 -2.29 6.54 9.75
CA ARG A 102 -1.11 5.67 9.68
C ARG A 102 0.16 6.48 9.83
N ASP A 103 1.19 5.85 10.35
CA ASP A 103 2.58 6.34 10.35
C ASP A 103 3.49 5.35 9.64
N ILE A 104 4.63 5.83 9.19
CA ILE A 104 5.68 5.01 8.60
C ILE A 104 6.68 4.61 9.67
N TRP A 105 6.96 3.30 9.74
CA TRP A 105 7.83 2.67 10.70
C TRP A 105 8.97 1.94 10.00
N LEU A 106 10.10 1.89 10.67
CA LEU A 106 11.22 1.02 10.33
C LEU A 106 11.30 -0.11 11.35
N TYR A 107 11.29 -1.35 10.87
CA TYR A 107 11.65 -2.54 11.63
C TYR A 107 13.12 -2.89 11.36
N ASP A 108 13.95 -2.88 12.39
CA ASP A 108 15.33 -3.34 12.35
C ASP A 108 15.39 -4.82 12.74
N ALA A 109 15.66 -5.68 11.77
CA ALA A 109 15.68 -7.13 11.98
C ALA A 109 16.82 -7.61 12.88
N LYS A 110 17.89 -6.79 13.05
CA LYS A 110 19.03 -7.16 13.92
C LYS A 110 18.70 -6.97 15.40
N SER A 111 18.04 -5.88 15.73
CA SER A 111 17.70 -5.55 17.13
C SER A 111 16.25 -5.91 17.50
N GLY A 112 15.39 -6.21 16.52
CA GLY A 112 13.94 -6.37 16.72
C GLY A 112 13.22 -5.05 17.04
N LYS A 113 13.89 -3.90 16.86
CA LYS A 113 13.36 -2.59 17.22
C LYS A 113 12.45 -2.04 16.13
N HIS A 114 11.32 -1.48 16.54
CA HIS A 114 10.44 -0.66 15.72
C HIS A 114 10.70 0.83 16.00
N THR A 115 10.88 1.62 14.95
CA THR A 115 11.11 3.07 15.05
C THR A 115 10.10 3.80 14.18
N ASN A 116 9.28 4.67 14.80
CA ASN A 116 8.37 5.55 14.07
C ASN A 116 9.18 6.67 13.38
N LEU A 117 9.04 6.79 12.07
CA LEU A 117 9.78 7.76 11.26
C LEU A 117 9.00 9.06 11.03
N THR A 118 7.67 9.03 11.11
CA THR A 118 6.86 10.17 10.68
C THR A 118 6.05 10.86 11.78
N ASN A 119 5.44 10.19 12.70
CA ASN A 119 4.76 10.65 13.91
C ASN A 119 4.17 12.09 13.84
N ILE A 120 3.22 12.31 12.92
CA ILE A 120 2.50 13.57 12.77
C ILE A 120 1.00 13.40 13.06
N GLY A 121 0.24 14.49 13.15
CA GLY A 121 -1.22 14.47 13.32
C GLY A 121 -2.02 14.13 12.05
N GLY A 122 -1.37 13.75 10.95
CA GLY A 122 -1.98 13.38 9.66
C GLY A 122 -1.50 12.02 9.18
N GLU A 123 -2.07 11.55 8.10
CA GLU A 123 -1.74 10.25 7.53
C GLU A 123 -0.45 10.27 6.71
N ASP A 124 0.43 9.30 6.97
CA ASP A 124 1.62 8.97 6.20
C ASP A 124 1.56 7.50 5.78
N ARG A 125 1.63 7.20 4.47
CA ARG A 125 1.47 5.84 3.95
C ARG A 125 2.24 5.57 2.67
N ASP A 126 2.21 4.32 2.21
CA ASP A 126 2.82 3.82 0.98
C ASP A 126 4.31 4.19 0.91
N PRO A 127 5.22 3.61 1.74
CA PRO A 127 6.62 3.98 1.82
C PRO A 127 7.52 3.19 0.85
N PRO A 128 7.59 3.49 -0.47
CA PRO A 128 8.59 2.89 -1.33
C PRO A 128 9.98 3.46 -1.05
N LEU A 129 10.97 2.58 -1.05
CA LEU A 129 12.39 2.94 -0.94
C LEU A 129 12.98 3.19 -2.32
N ALA A 130 13.70 4.29 -2.48
CA ALA A 130 14.45 4.58 -3.70
C ALA A 130 15.59 3.59 -3.92
N PRO A 131 16.09 3.45 -5.17
CA PRO A 131 17.20 2.55 -5.49
C PRO A 131 18.52 2.88 -4.77
N ASP A 132 18.66 4.09 -4.23
CA ASP A 132 19.82 4.49 -3.41
C ASP A 132 19.86 3.79 -2.04
N GLY A 133 18.78 3.11 -1.67
CA GLY A 133 18.64 2.41 -0.40
C GLY A 133 18.54 3.31 0.84
N LYS A 134 18.30 4.60 0.67
CA LYS A 134 18.26 5.61 1.74
C LYS A 134 17.05 6.53 1.65
N THR A 135 16.69 6.97 0.47
CA THR A 135 15.56 7.87 0.25
C THR A 135 14.25 7.09 0.30
N VAL A 136 13.40 7.43 1.25
CA VAL A 136 12.04 6.91 1.38
C VAL A 136 11.09 7.95 0.81
N TYR A 137 10.30 7.57 -0.20
CA TYR A 137 9.16 8.34 -0.65
C TYR A 137 7.92 7.90 0.11
N PHE A 138 6.94 8.76 0.27
CA PHE A 138 5.69 8.40 0.94
C PHE A 138 4.58 9.41 0.62
N LEU A 139 3.35 8.99 0.79
CA LEU A 139 2.19 9.86 0.72
C LEU A 139 1.93 10.48 2.09
N SER A 140 1.68 11.79 2.13
CA SER A 140 1.41 12.51 3.37
C SER A 140 0.41 13.64 3.18
N GLU A 141 -0.41 13.88 4.18
CA GLU A 141 -1.34 15.02 4.24
C GLU A 141 -0.84 16.19 5.12
N ARG A 142 0.46 16.22 5.46
CA ARG A 142 1.09 17.18 6.41
C ARG A 142 0.97 18.66 6.07
N LYS A 143 0.69 18.99 4.82
CA LYS A 143 0.57 20.37 4.36
C LYS A 143 -0.78 20.65 3.70
N GLY A 144 -1.88 20.60 4.46
CA GLY A 144 -3.12 21.17 3.97
C GLY A 144 -4.17 20.21 3.45
N GLY A 145 -4.38 19.08 4.10
CA GLY A 145 -5.61 18.29 3.94
C GLY A 145 -5.74 17.50 2.63
N THR A 146 -4.69 17.43 1.83
CA THR A 146 -4.66 16.56 0.64
C THR A 146 -3.34 15.83 0.55
N MET A 147 -3.38 14.54 0.23
CA MET A 147 -2.18 13.72 0.12
C MET A 147 -1.30 14.16 -1.04
N ASN A 148 -0.02 14.30 -0.78
CA ASN A 148 1.04 14.56 -1.73
C ASN A 148 2.23 13.64 -1.47
N VAL A 149 3.13 13.54 -2.45
CA VAL A 149 4.38 12.80 -2.31
C VAL A 149 5.39 13.65 -1.56
N TYR A 150 6.02 13.03 -0.55
CA TYR A 150 7.14 13.57 0.20
C TYR A 150 8.30 12.58 0.15
N SER A 151 9.49 13.05 0.55
CA SER A 151 10.67 12.21 0.71
C SER A 151 11.43 12.55 1.98
N MET A 152 12.13 11.56 2.52
CA MET A 152 13.05 11.70 3.64
C MET A 152 14.23 10.74 3.46
N ASP A 153 15.36 11.04 4.09
CA ASP A 153 16.42 10.04 4.30
C ASP A 153 16.05 9.18 5.52
N VAL A 154 16.12 7.86 5.38
CA VAL A 154 15.80 6.92 6.47
C VAL A 154 16.68 7.13 7.71
N ASN A 155 17.90 7.64 7.54
CA ASN A 155 18.85 7.95 8.62
C ASN A 155 18.61 9.35 9.23
N SER A 156 17.88 10.22 8.54
CA SER A 156 17.55 11.59 8.97
C SER A 156 16.05 11.88 8.74
N PRO A 157 15.15 11.12 9.39
CA PRO A 157 13.72 11.15 9.06
C PRO A 157 13.01 12.47 9.40
N LYS A 158 13.68 13.38 10.11
CA LYS A 158 13.16 14.71 10.40
C LYS A 158 13.28 15.69 9.22
N GLU A 159 14.16 15.42 8.27
CA GLU A 159 14.39 16.24 7.08
C GLU A 159 13.47 15.83 5.93
N ILE A 160 12.24 16.30 5.98
CA ILE A 160 11.20 15.93 5.01
C ILE A 160 11.08 16.99 3.92
N LYS A 161 11.12 16.53 2.66
CA LYS A 161 11.02 17.37 1.45
C LYS A 161 9.70 17.08 0.72
N SER A 162 9.05 18.12 0.23
CA SER A 162 7.88 18.00 -0.65
C SER A 162 8.33 17.67 -2.06
N VAL A 163 7.75 16.64 -2.67
CA VAL A 163 8.03 16.21 -4.06
C VAL A 163 6.90 16.67 -4.98
N THR A 164 5.65 16.59 -4.52
CA THR A 164 4.48 17.12 -5.22
C THR A 164 3.75 18.18 -4.39
N SER A 165 2.89 18.99 -5.03
CA SER A 165 2.15 20.06 -4.37
C SER A 165 0.75 20.25 -4.96
N PHE A 166 0.05 19.17 -5.23
CA PHE A 166 -1.34 19.18 -5.69
C PHE A 166 -2.27 19.68 -4.59
N LYS A 167 -3.36 20.38 -4.97
CA LYS A 167 -4.26 21.02 -4.01
C LYS A 167 -5.69 20.47 -4.05
N THR A 168 -6.12 19.94 -5.21
CA THR A 168 -7.53 19.60 -5.45
C THR A 168 -7.86 18.16 -5.10
N HIS A 169 -7.00 17.23 -5.48
CA HIS A 169 -7.21 15.79 -5.27
C HIS A 169 -6.01 15.16 -4.56
N PRO A 170 -6.21 14.08 -3.79
CA PRO A 170 -5.11 13.35 -3.20
C PRO A 170 -4.33 12.55 -4.24
N VAL A 171 -3.02 12.50 -4.08
CA VAL A 171 -2.16 11.52 -4.75
C VAL A 171 -2.37 10.16 -4.12
N ARG A 172 -2.39 9.08 -4.94
CA ARG A 172 -2.62 7.70 -4.53
C ARG A 172 -1.69 6.72 -5.22
N PHE A 173 -1.56 5.52 -4.68
CA PHE A 173 -0.86 4.39 -5.30
C PHE A 173 0.58 4.69 -5.68
N LEU A 174 1.33 5.25 -4.73
CA LEU A 174 2.73 5.60 -4.95
C LEU A 174 3.61 4.35 -5.10
N SER A 175 4.44 4.36 -6.10
CA SER A 175 5.50 3.38 -6.32
C SER A 175 6.76 4.03 -6.88
N VAL A 176 7.89 3.33 -6.81
CA VAL A 176 9.15 3.75 -7.38
C VAL A 176 9.76 2.61 -8.18
N SER A 177 10.28 2.92 -9.36
CA SER A 177 10.96 1.96 -10.21
C SER A 177 12.44 1.78 -9.81
N ASN A 178 13.08 0.72 -10.33
CA ASN A 178 14.50 0.44 -10.06
C ASN A 178 15.47 1.51 -10.57
N ASN A 179 15.02 2.43 -11.43
CA ASN A 179 15.79 3.59 -11.89
C ASN A 179 15.36 4.90 -11.22
N GLY A 180 14.55 4.84 -10.17
CA GLY A 180 14.17 5.99 -9.33
C GLY A 180 13.02 6.84 -9.87
N VAL A 181 12.31 6.38 -10.92
CA VAL A 181 11.12 7.08 -11.42
C VAL A 181 9.93 6.75 -10.54
N LEU A 182 9.27 7.78 -10.02
CA LEU A 182 8.02 7.67 -9.28
C LEU A 182 6.86 7.41 -10.24
N CYS A 183 5.90 6.60 -9.81
CA CYS A 183 4.61 6.42 -10.45
C CYS A 183 3.51 6.56 -9.42
N TYR A 184 2.46 7.30 -9.74
CA TYR A 184 1.33 7.53 -8.85
C TYR A 184 0.07 7.92 -9.63
N ALA A 185 -1.09 7.76 -9.00
CA ALA A 185 -2.35 8.24 -9.54
C ALA A 185 -2.71 9.62 -8.96
N TYR A 186 -3.24 10.49 -9.81
CA TYR A 186 -3.81 11.77 -9.44
C TYR A 186 -4.98 12.10 -10.36
N ASP A 187 -6.14 12.47 -9.80
CA ASP A 187 -7.34 12.86 -10.54
C ASP A 187 -7.78 11.84 -11.61
N GLY A 188 -7.74 10.55 -11.26
CA GLY A 188 -8.13 9.45 -12.17
C GLY A 188 -7.09 9.09 -13.24
N GLU A 189 -5.95 9.75 -13.27
CA GLU A 189 -4.90 9.58 -14.28
C GLU A 189 -3.60 9.06 -13.65
N ILE A 190 -2.76 8.42 -14.45
CA ILE A 190 -1.45 7.93 -14.00
C ILE A 190 -0.35 8.91 -14.42
N TYR A 191 0.52 9.21 -13.46
CA TYR A 191 1.65 10.10 -13.64
C TYR A 191 2.97 9.39 -13.35
N THR A 192 4.01 9.80 -14.07
CA THR A 192 5.41 9.47 -13.75
C THR A 192 6.19 10.74 -13.46
N GLN A 193 7.19 10.64 -12.59
CA GLN A 193 8.02 11.76 -12.21
C GLN A 193 9.41 11.27 -11.79
N GLU A 194 10.47 11.86 -12.35
CA GLU A 194 11.82 11.72 -11.81
C GLU A 194 11.94 12.49 -10.49
N ALA A 195 12.84 12.09 -9.61
CA ALA A 195 12.98 12.64 -8.25
C ALA A 195 13.02 14.18 -8.20
N ASN A 196 13.68 14.82 -9.16
CA ASN A 196 13.79 16.27 -9.29
C ASN A 196 13.05 16.82 -10.53
N GLY A 197 12.26 15.98 -11.18
CA GLY A 197 11.55 16.30 -12.42
C GLY A 197 10.14 16.85 -12.17
N LYS A 198 9.48 17.21 -13.27
CA LYS A 198 8.06 17.56 -13.26
C LYS A 198 7.21 16.30 -13.46
N ALA A 199 6.03 16.29 -12.85
CA ALA A 199 5.01 15.28 -13.08
C ALA A 199 4.61 15.23 -14.57
N LYS A 200 4.62 14.04 -15.17
CA LYS A 200 4.23 13.78 -16.55
C LYS A 200 3.08 12.80 -16.57
N LYS A 201 1.93 13.21 -17.09
CA LYS A 201 0.78 12.31 -17.31
C LYS A 201 1.16 11.28 -18.38
N LEU A 202 0.82 10.02 -18.13
CA LEU A 202 0.95 8.96 -19.13
C LEU A 202 -0.23 9.03 -20.12
N ALA A 203 0.09 8.96 -21.40
CA ALA A 203 -0.91 8.65 -22.43
C ALA A 203 -1.07 7.13 -22.48
N ILE A 204 -2.25 6.63 -22.15
CA ILE A 204 -2.56 5.19 -22.12
C ILE A 204 -3.65 4.93 -23.15
N ASP A 205 -3.32 4.20 -24.19
CA ASP A 205 -4.26 3.71 -25.18
C ASP A 205 -4.61 2.25 -24.88
N ILE A 206 -5.90 1.98 -24.69
CA ILE A 206 -6.40 0.62 -24.44
C ILE A 206 -7.05 0.13 -25.73
N THR A 207 -6.38 -0.76 -26.43
CA THR A 207 -6.99 -1.49 -27.56
C THR A 207 -7.71 -2.71 -27.01
N ARG A 208 -9.03 -2.75 -27.16
CA ARG A 208 -9.84 -3.92 -26.88
C ARG A 208 -10.05 -4.70 -28.16
N ASP A 209 -9.75 -5.98 -28.11
CA ASP A 209 -10.15 -6.96 -29.14
C ASP A 209 -11.51 -7.56 -28.71
N ASP A 210 -12.47 -6.66 -28.49
CA ASP A 210 -13.84 -7.05 -28.20
C ASP A 210 -14.50 -7.40 -29.53
N SER A 211 -14.49 -8.66 -29.91
CA SER A 211 -15.52 -9.16 -30.80
C SER A 211 -16.86 -8.89 -30.13
N GLU A 212 -17.69 -8.07 -30.76
CA GLU A 212 -18.97 -7.58 -30.27
C GLU A 212 -19.86 -8.74 -29.74
N GLN A 213 -19.71 -9.11 -28.50
CA GLN A 213 -20.76 -9.78 -27.77
C GLN A 213 -21.61 -8.69 -27.11
N ILE A 214 -22.61 -8.22 -27.85
CA ILE A 214 -23.69 -7.46 -27.27
C ILE A 214 -24.41 -8.37 -26.29
N ALA A 215 -24.03 -8.28 -25.00
CA ALA A 215 -24.74 -8.96 -23.94
C ALA A 215 -26.05 -8.17 -23.70
N GLU A 216 -27.14 -8.68 -24.23
CA GLU A 216 -28.47 -8.17 -23.92
C GLU A 216 -28.82 -8.54 -22.46
N LEU A 217 -28.70 -7.56 -21.54
CA LEU A 217 -29.08 -7.75 -20.15
C LEU A 217 -30.61 -7.82 -20.04
N LYS A 218 -31.19 -9.01 -20.02
CA LYS A 218 -32.62 -9.19 -19.72
C LYS A 218 -32.82 -9.12 -18.21
N VAL A 219 -33.27 -7.98 -17.71
CA VAL A 219 -33.70 -7.83 -16.32
C VAL A 219 -35.17 -8.27 -16.23
N SER A 220 -35.41 -9.42 -15.60
CA SER A 220 -36.75 -9.88 -15.26
C SER A 220 -36.92 -9.99 -13.74
N GLY A 221 -38.02 -9.49 -13.20
CA GLY A 221 -38.39 -9.65 -11.79
C GLY A 221 -37.77 -8.61 -10.84
N ALA A 222 -37.89 -7.33 -11.14
CA ALA A 222 -37.59 -6.28 -10.17
C ALA A 222 -38.47 -6.42 -8.93
N ARG A 223 -37.86 -6.55 -7.74
CA ARG A 223 -38.62 -6.64 -6.45
C ARG A 223 -38.93 -5.28 -5.88
N SER A 224 -38.24 -4.23 -6.30
CA SER A 224 -38.52 -2.83 -5.96
C SER A 224 -37.92 -1.89 -7.00
N ALA A 225 -38.60 -0.79 -7.29
CA ALA A 225 -38.07 0.31 -8.09
C ALA A 225 -38.46 1.63 -7.42
N THR A 226 -37.52 2.59 -7.37
CA THR A 226 -37.77 3.95 -6.92
C THR A 226 -37.47 4.87 -8.07
N VAL A 227 -38.41 5.75 -8.39
CA VAL A 227 -38.22 6.83 -9.38
C VAL A 227 -37.96 8.11 -8.57
N SER A 228 -36.88 8.79 -8.88
CA SER A 228 -36.54 10.12 -8.34
C SER A 228 -36.94 11.20 -9.31
#